data_bd15be56ffbec7a59b01f8db1cdb9e22
#
_entry.id   bd15be56ffbec7a59b01f8db1cdb9e22
#
_cell.length_a   1.000
_cell.length_b   1.000
_cell.length_c   1.000
_cell.angle_alpha   90.00
_cell.angle_beta   90.00
_cell.angle_gamma   90.00
#
_symmetry.space_group_name_H-M   'P 1'
#
loop_
_entity.id
_entity.type
_entity.pdbx_description
1 polymer ?
#
loop_
_entity_poly.entity_id
_entity_poly.type
_entity_poly.pdbx_seq_one_letter_code
_entity_poly.pdbx_strand_id
1 'polypeptide(L)'
;MRLFIGVELDEPVRTAAATVMRSLAARLDAAAPDFQARWIPAARLHITVWFLGEVADGPASLLMEQLRAPLPVPAFELELRGCGAFPRGGPPRVLWIGAGAGAEGMTEAFGELARRLATLGYAPEARPYSPHLTIARVKDPGRAVRAIRQILAAEPATCGRMTVSALTLFRSRLSPHGAAYEPLHRVPLA
;
A
#
# COMPACT_ATOMS: atom_id res chain seq x y z
N MET A 1 9.56 -18.11 -0.21
CA MET A 1 9.87 -16.66 -0.08
C MET A 1 8.58 -15.86 0.05
N ARG A 2 8.57 -14.82 0.86
CA ARG A 2 7.36 -13.99 1.05
C ARG A 2 7.24 -12.95 -0.06
N LEU A 3 6.15 -13.01 -0.83
CA LEU A 3 5.94 -12.19 -2.02
C LEU A 3 4.69 -11.32 -1.92
N PHE A 4 4.73 -10.16 -2.59
CA PHE A 4 3.57 -9.32 -2.83
C PHE A 4 3.79 -8.52 -4.13
N ILE A 5 2.70 -8.01 -4.70
CA ILE A 5 2.72 -7.13 -5.87
C ILE A 5 2.22 -5.74 -5.43
N GLY A 6 2.89 -4.70 -5.86
CA GLY A 6 2.57 -3.32 -5.49
C GLY A 6 3.03 -2.30 -6.51
N VAL A 7 2.69 -1.05 -6.25
CA VAL A 7 3.13 0.12 -7.01
C VAL A 7 4.18 0.87 -6.21
N GLU A 8 5.32 1.16 -6.83
CA GLU A 8 6.36 2.02 -6.29
C GLU A 8 5.95 3.49 -6.42
N LEU A 9 6.25 4.28 -5.41
CA LEU A 9 6.04 5.72 -5.49
C LEU A 9 7.20 6.39 -6.21
N ASP A 10 6.91 7.39 -7.03
CA ASP A 10 7.93 8.32 -7.49
C ASP A 10 8.46 9.18 -6.33
N GLU A 11 9.59 9.83 -6.52
CA GLU A 11 10.25 10.58 -5.45
C GLU A 11 9.45 11.81 -4.98
N PRO A 12 8.81 12.61 -5.85
CA PRO A 12 7.97 13.71 -5.40
C PRO A 12 6.82 13.27 -4.49
N VAL A 13 6.06 12.23 -4.89
CA VAL A 13 4.94 11.69 -4.12
C VAL A 13 5.41 11.06 -2.82
N ARG A 14 6.55 10.35 -2.85
CA ARG A 14 7.17 9.77 -1.65
C ARG A 14 7.56 10.84 -0.62
N THR A 15 8.18 11.91 -1.08
CA THR A 15 8.59 13.04 -0.23
C THR A 15 7.39 13.76 0.37
N ALA A 16 6.34 14.00 -0.42
CA ALA A 16 5.10 14.58 0.05
C ALA A 16 4.41 13.69 1.10
N ALA A 17 4.33 12.38 0.85
CA ALA A 17 3.78 11.42 1.81
C ALA A 17 4.56 11.40 3.13
N ALA A 18 5.91 11.45 3.07
CA ALA A 18 6.74 11.55 4.27
C ALA A 18 6.49 12.83 5.06
N THR A 19 6.18 13.93 4.40
CA THR A 19 5.81 15.20 5.05
C THR A 19 4.46 15.10 5.75
N VAL A 20 3.45 14.53 5.10
CA VAL A 20 2.14 14.24 5.71
C VAL A 20 2.30 13.34 6.93
N MET A 21 3.13 12.31 6.83
CA MET A 21 3.39 11.38 7.95
C MET A 21 3.99 12.11 9.16
N ARG A 22 4.94 13.02 8.96
CA ARG A 22 5.53 13.81 10.06
C ARG A 22 4.50 14.72 10.72
N SER A 23 3.67 15.40 9.92
CA SER A 23 2.57 16.23 10.42
C SER A 23 1.60 15.42 11.28
N LEU A 24 1.15 14.28 10.75
CA LEU A 24 0.26 13.38 11.48
C LEU A 24 0.88 12.84 12.77
N ALA A 25 2.15 12.43 12.74
CA ALA A 25 2.84 11.93 13.91
C ALA A 25 2.86 12.98 15.05
N ALA A 26 3.27 14.21 14.73
CA ALA A 26 3.31 15.30 15.70
C ALA A 26 1.92 15.62 16.31
N ARG A 27 0.88 15.63 15.47
CA ARG A 27 -0.51 15.88 15.92
C ARG A 27 -1.06 14.74 16.78
N LEU A 28 -0.73 13.51 16.43
CA LEU A 28 -1.15 12.33 17.20
C LEU A 28 -0.42 12.25 18.54
N ASP A 29 0.88 12.53 18.56
CA ASP A 29 1.66 12.56 19.80
C ASP A 29 1.13 13.62 20.79
N ALA A 30 0.72 14.78 20.28
CA ALA A 30 0.15 15.85 21.10
C ALA A 30 -1.26 15.56 21.62
N ALA A 31 -2.12 14.90 20.83
CA ALA A 31 -3.53 14.69 21.16
C ALA A 31 -3.85 13.32 21.75
N ALA A 32 -2.95 12.37 21.64
CA ALA A 32 -3.13 10.98 22.03
C ALA A 32 -1.82 10.40 22.62
N PRO A 33 -1.40 10.82 23.82
CA PRO A 33 -0.10 10.44 24.38
C PRO A 33 0.08 8.93 24.59
N ASP A 34 -1.02 8.18 24.73
CA ASP A 34 -0.99 6.71 24.86
C ASP A 34 -0.98 6.00 23.49
N PHE A 35 -1.05 6.74 22.37
CA PHE A 35 -1.06 6.17 21.03
C PHE A 35 0.32 5.63 20.67
N GLN A 36 0.35 4.38 20.23
CA GLN A 36 1.57 3.74 19.78
C GLN A 36 1.42 3.22 18.37
N ALA A 37 2.26 3.69 17.47
CA ALA A 37 2.30 3.22 16.09
C ALA A 37 3.73 3.00 15.60
N ARG A 38 3.86 2.06 14.66
CA ARG A 38 5.07 1.87 13.88
C ARG A 38 4.89 2.54 12.53
N TRP A 39 5.49 3.69 12.34
CA TRP A 39 5.50 4.41 11.08
C TRP A 39 6.33 3.66 10.04
N ILE A 40 5.85 3.67 8.79
CA ILE A 40 6.57 3.04 7.68
C ILE A 40 7.70 3.98 7.23
N PRO A 41 8.96 3.54 7.16
CA PRO A 41 10.04 4.35 6.61
C PRO A 41 9.73 4.79 5.18
N ALA A 42 10.03 6.05 4.82
CA ALA A 42 9.72 6.61 3.50
C ALA A 42 10.22 5.75 2.34
N ALA A 43 11.42 5.19 2.45
CA ALA A 43 11.99 4.29 1.44
C ALA A 43 11.23 2.96 1.24
N ARG A 44 10.28 2.64 2.13
CA ARG A 44 9.47 1.42 2.06
C ARG A 44 8.01 1.70 1.70
N LEU A 45 7.67 2.94 1.43
CA LEU A 45 6.31 3.31 1.04
C LEU A 45 5.98 2.71 -0.34
N HIS A 46 4.85 2.03 -0.41
CA HIS A 46 4.31 1.42 -1.63
C HIS A 46 2.80 1.23 -1.48
N ILE A 47 2.12 1.12 -2.60
CA ILE A 47 0.70 0.74 -2.61
C ILE A 47 0.64 -0.76 -2.91
N THR A 48 0.17 -1.55 -1.95
CA THR A 48 -0.01 -3.00 -2.18
C THR A 48 -1.19 -3.23 -3.10
N VAL A 49 -0.99 -4.04 -4.14
CA VAL A 49 -2.04 -4.51 -5.04
C VAL A 49 -2.47 -5.93 -4.65
N TRP A 50 -1.50 -6.83 -4.44
CA TRP A 50 -1.80 -8.22 -4.13
C TRP A 50 -0.81 -8.82 -3.13
N PHE A 51 -1.31 -9.48 -2.11
CA PHE A 51 -0.50 -10.22 -1.15
C PHE A 51 -0.49 -11.71 -1.53
N LEU A 52 0.70 -12.24 -1.87
CA LEU A 52 0.86 -13.66 -2.26
C LEU A 52 1.22 -14.54 -1.04
N GLY A 53 1.78 -13.92 0.00
CA GLY A 53 2.23 -14.67 1.18
C GLY A 53 3.52 -15.44 0.95
N GLU A 54 3.67 -16.58 1.64
CA GLU A 54 4.83 -17.44 1.47
C GLU A 54 4.66 -18.31 0.21
N VAL A 55 5.60 -18.20 -0.72
CA VAL A 55 5.61 -18.90 -1.99
C VAL A 55 6.90 -19.72 -2.10
N ALA A 56 6.80 -21.01 -2.42
CA ALA A 56 7.95 -21.87 -2.66
C ALA A 56 8.64 -21.50 -4.00
N ASP A 57 9.89 -21.95 -4.19
CA ASP A 57 10.70 -21.51 -5.33
C ASP A 57 10.12 -21.95 -6.69
N GLY A 58 9.60 -23.17 -6.80
CA GLY A 58 8.97 -23.66 -8.03
C GLY A 58 7.75 -22.82 -8.44
N PRO A 59 6.73 -22.68 -7.58
CA PRO A 59 5.60 -21.77 -7.83
C PRO A 59 6.01 -20.30 -8.07
N ALA A 60 7.08 -19.80 -7.44
CA ALA A 60 7.57 -18.45 -7.70
C ALA A 60 8.10 -18.27 -9.14
N SER A 61 8.74 -19.30 -9.69
CA SER A 61 9.19 -19.26 -11.09
C SER A 61 8.01 -19.23 -12.06
N LEU A 62 6.97 -20.02 -11.83
CA LEU A 62 5.74 -20.00 -12.62
C LEU A 62 5.01 -18.66 -12.51
N LEU A 63 4.99 -18.07 -11.31
CA LEU A 63 4.42 -16.75 -11.08
C LEU A 63 5.16 -15.68 -11.91
N MET A 64 6.49 -15.67 -11.89
CA MET A 64 7.28 -14.73 -12.67
C MET A 64 7.06 -14.91 -14.17
N GLU A 65 6.91 -16.13 -14.66
CA GLU A 65 6.58 -16.40 -16.06
C GLU A 65 5.22 -15.81 -16.46
N GLN A 66 4.20 -16.01 -15.62
CA GLN A 66 2.86 -15.45 -15.84
C GLN A 66 2.83 -13.92 -15.79
N LEU A 67 3.78 -13.31 -15.08
CA LEU A 67 3.88 -11.86 -14.95
C LEU A 67 4.75 -11.19 -16.02
N ARG A 68 5.32 -11.95 -16.99
CA ARG A 68 6.17 -11.39 -18.06
C ARG A 68 5.39 -10.51 -19.03
N ALA A 69 4.21 -10.96 -19.43
CA ALA A 69 3.39 -10.19 -20.36
C ALA A 69 2.82 -8.94 -19.68
N PRO A 70 2.74 -7.81 -20.38
CA PRO A 70 2.07 -6.61 -19.86
C PRO A 70 0.63 -6.92 -19.42
N LEU A 71 0.12 -6.20 -18.44
CA LEU A 71 -1.30 -6.20 -18.12
C LEU A 71 -2.03 -5.34 -19.18
N PRO A 72 -3.19 -5.80 -19.70
CA PRO A 72 -3.96 -5.04 -20.67
C PRO A 72 -4.75 -3.91 -20.02
N VAL A 73 -4.04 -3.03 -19.34
CA VAL A 73 -4.54 -1.85 -18.63
C VAL A 73 -3.67 -0.68 -19.06
N PRO A 74 -4.23 0.41 -19.58
CA PRO A 74 -3.44 1.59 -19.93
C PRO A 74 -2.72 2.16 -18.71
N ALA A 75 -1.54 2.75 -18.93
CA ALA A 75 -0.90 3.57 -17.91
C ALA A 75 -1.83 4.73 -17.51
N PHE A 76 -1.89 5.07 -16.22
CA PHE A 76 -2.81 6.08 -15.70
C PHE A 76 -2.16 6.97 -14.64
N GLU A 77 -2.73 8.17 -14.47
CA GLU A 77 -2.36 9.06 -13.37
C GLU A 77 -3.07 8.65 -12.09
N LEU A 78 -2.32 8.53 -11.01
CA LEU A 78 -2.81 8.23 -9.67
C LEU A 78 -2.56 9.39 -8.73
N GLU A 79 -3.61 9.92 -8.13
CA GLU A 79 -3.55 10.91 -7.06
C GLU A 79 -3.57 10.23 -5.70
N LEU A 80 -2.67 10.62 -4.78
CA LEU A 80 -2.72 10.22 -3.38
C LEU A 80 -3.21 11.39 -2.52
N ARG A 81 -4.38 11.18 -1.86
CA ARG A 81 -5.04 12.21 -1.06
C ARG A 81 -5.88 11.65 0.08
N GLY A 82 -6.08 12.48 1.09
CA GLY A 82 -6.89 12.15 2.27
C GLY A 82 -6.25 11.08 3.13
N CYS A 83 -6.58 11.09 4.41
CA CYS A 83 -6.09 10.11 5.37
C CYS A 83 -7.23 9.34 6.01
N GLY A 84 -6.93 8.12 6.43
CA GLY A 84 -7.89 7.31 7.14
C GLY A 84 -7.26 6.15 7.88
N ALA A 85 -8.11 5.27 8.42
CA ALA A 85 -7.66 4.10 9.15
C ALA A 85 -8.51 2.87 8.84
N PHE A 86 -7.87 1.70 8.93
CA PHE A 86 -8.55 0.42 8.96
C PHE A 86 -8.49 -0.21 10.38
N PRO A 87 -9.52 -0.96 10.79
CA PRO A 87 -10.85 -1.06 10.17
C PRO A 87 -11.57 0.30 10.14
N ARG A 88 -12.57 0.48 9.30
CA ARG A 88 -13.32 1.75 9.20
C ARG A 88 -14.03 2.13 10.49
N GLY A 89 -14.48 1.14 11.27
CA GLY A 89 -15.06 1.29 12.61
C GLY A 89 -14.14 0.75 13.70
N GLY A 90 -14.32 1.20 14.94
CA GLY A 90 -13.58 0.71 16.11
C GLY A 90 -12.11 1.17 16.17
N PRO A 91 -11.27 0.49 16.96
CA PRO A 91 -9.86 0.86 17.15
C PRO A 91 -9.06 0.73 15.86
N PRO A 92 -8.33 1.79 15.44
CA PRO A 92 -7.50 1.75 14.24
C PRO A 92 -6.33 0.76 14.40
N ARG A 93 -6.02 0.04 13.33
CA ARG A 93 -4.87 -0.87 13.25
C ARG A 93 -3.88 -0.47 12.16
N VAL A 94 -4.36 0.22 11.13
CA VAL A 94 -3.57 0.70 9.99
C VAL A 94 -3.97 2.13 9.72
N LEU A 95 -3.00 3.03 9.59
CA LEU A 95 -3.21 4.37 9.09
C LEU A 95 -2.76 4.42 7.62
N TRP A 96 -3.50 5.14 6.78
CA TRP A 96 -3.25 5.18 5.34
C TRP A 96 -3.54 6.55 4.72
N ILE A 97 -2.93 6.79 3.55
CA ILE A 97 -3.29 7.83 2.60
C ILE A 97 -4.04 7.16 1.46
N GLY A 98 -5.19 7.71 1.08
CA GLY A 98 -6.08 7.11 0.07
C GLY A 98 -5.65 7.41 -1.36
N ALA A 99 -6.18 6.61 -2.30
CA ALA A 99 -6.18 6.92 -3.70
C ALA A 99 -7.37 7.82 -4.04
N GLY A 100 -7.10 8.92 -4.76
CA GLY A 100 -8.09 9.82 -5.34
C GLY A 100 -8.36 9.50 -6.80
N ALA A 101 -8.15 10.48 -7.70
CA ALA A 101 -8.22 10.23 -9.13
C ALA A 101 -7.26 9.10 -9.54
N GLY A 102 -7.69 8.23 -10.43
CA GLY A 102 -6.94 7.03 -10.86
C GLY A 102 -7.15 5.79 -9.98
N ALA A 103 -8.00 5.87 -8.94
CA ALA A 103 -8.36 4.70 -8.13
C ALA A 103 -9.02 3.59 -8.98
N GLU A 104 -9.74 3.97 -10.03
CA GLU A 104 -10.35 3.05 -10.99
C GLU A 104 -9.28 2.26 -11.74
N GLY A 105 -8.20 2.90 -12.21
CA GLY A 105 -7.08 2.24 -12.87
C GLY A 105 -6.38 1.22 -11.94
N MET A 106 -6.24 1.55 -10.66
CA MET A 106 -5.74 0.60 -9.66
C MET A 106 -6.68 -0.60 -9.50
N THR A 107 -7.99 -0.38 -9.53
CA THR A 107 -9.00 -1.46 -9.41
C THR A 107 -9.01 -2.34 -10.66
N GLU A 108 -8.86 -1.74 -11.84
CA GLU A 108 -8.75 -2.45 -13.11
C GLU A 108 -7.48 -3.32 -13.14
N ALA A 109 -6.33 -2.75 -12.77
CA ALA A 109 -5.07 -3.48 -12.68
C ALA A 109 -5.16 -4.64 -11.67
N PHE A 110 -5.84 -4.45 -10.53
CA PHE A 110 -6.12 -5.52 -9.57
C PHE A 110 -6.98 -6.63 -10.19
N GLY A 111 -8.03 -6.28 -10.93
CA GLY A 111 -8.93 -7.25 -11.60
C GLY A 111 -8.20 -8.08 -12.65
N GLU A 112 -7.37 -7.45 -13.49
CA GLU A 112 -6.55 -8.12 -14.47
C GLU A 112 -5.53 -9.07 -13.83
N LEU A 113 -4.88 -8.59 -12.78
CA LEU A 113 -3.94 -9.39 -12.01
C LEU A 113 -4.65 -10.60 -11.37
N ALA A 114 -5.86 -10.41 -10.81
CA ALA A 114 -6.67 -11.48 -10.23
C ALA A 114 -6.99 -12.58 -11.25
N ARG A 115 -7.40 -12.22 -12.47
CA ARG A 115 -7.66 -13.18 -13.55
C ARG A 115 -6.40 -13.97 -13.92
N ARG A 116 -5.27 -13.30 -14.02
CA ARG A 116 -3.98 -13.92 -14.35
C ARG A 116 -3.50 -14.87 -13.25
N LEU A 117 -3.62 -14.46 -11.98
CA LEU A 117 -3.18 -15.23 -10.83
C LEU A 117 -4.11 -16.42 -10.50
N ALA A 118 -5.39 -16.34 -10.89
CA ALA A 118 -6.35 -17.44 -10.71
C ALA A 118 -5.90 -18.71 -11.46
N THR A 119 -5.21 -18.59 -12.60
CA THR A 119 -4.65 -19.73 -13.35
C THR A 119 -3.59 -20.50 -12.57
N LEU A 120 -2.98 -19.87 -11.57
CA LEU A 120 -2.00 -20.45 -10.65
C LEU A 120 -2.60 -20.84 -9.30
N GLY A 121 -3.94 -20.75 -9.14
CA GLY A 121 -4.65 -21.09 -7.92
C GLY A 121 -4.65 -20.01 -6.85
N TYR A 122 -4.19 -18.79 -7.14
CA TYR A 122 -4.30 -17.67 -6.20
C TYR A 122 -5.70 -17.04 -6.31
N ALA A 123 -6.40 -16.97 -5.18
CA ALA A 123 -7.68 -16.26 -5.07
C ALA A 123 -7.51 -14.88 -4.42
N PRO A 124 -8.30 -13.87 -4.82
CA PRO A 124 -8.30 -12.59 -4.14
C PRO A 124 -8.84 -12.72 -2.70
N GLU A 125 -8.44 -11.79 -1.84
CA GLU A 125 -9.04 -11.68 -0.50
C GLU A 125 -10.55 -11.44 -0.63
N ALA A 126 -11.32 -11.96 0.35
CA ALA A 126 -12.78 -11.81 0.36
C ALA A 126 -13.24 -10.34 0.48
N ARG A 127 -12.38 -9.45 0.96
CA ARG A 127 -12.68 -8.03 1.07
C ARG A 127 -12.45 -7.31 -0.26
N PRO A 128 -13.33 -6.36 -0.62
CA PRO A 128 -13.11 -5.53 -1.80
C PRO A 128 -11.74 -4.84 -1.75
N TYR A 129 -11.05 -4.81 -2.87
CA TYR A 129 -9.80 -4.06 -3.01
C TYR A 129 -10.05 -2.57 -2.79
N SER A 130 -9.24 -1.94 -1.98
CA SER A 130 -9.28 -0.50 -1.72
C SER A 130 -7.85 0.03 -1.82
N PRO A 131 -7.47 0.69 -2.92
CA PRO A 131 -6.11 1.19 -3.11
C PRO A 131 -5.77 2.25 -2.06
N HIS A 132 -4.66 2.04 -1.36
CA HIS A 132 -4.19 2.93 -0.31
C HIS A 132 -2.69 2.77 -0.08
N LEU A 133 -2.07 3.85 0.37
CA LEU A 133 -0.71 3.87 0.86
C LEU A 133 -0.71 3.66 2.38
N THR A 134 -0.27 2.52 2.86
CA THR A 134 -0.09 2.29 4.31
C THR A 134 1.05 3.16 4.83
N ILE A 135 0.77 4.02 5.81
CA ILE A 135 1.75 4.92 6.41
C ILE A 135 2.16 4.53 7.83
N ALA A 136 1.28 3.84 8.58
CA ALA A 136 1.62 3.34 9.91
C ALA A 136 0.82 2.08 10.27
N ARG A 137 1.39 1.25 11.14
CA ARG A 137 0.71 0.14 11.81
C ARG A 137 0.57 0.48 13.28
N VAL A 138 -0.65 0.54 13.77
CA VAL A 138 -0.99 0.87 15.15
C VAL A 138 -0.73 -0.35 16.02
N LYS A 139 0.08 -0.18 17.05
CA LYS A 139 0.34 -1.19 18.09
C LYS A 139 -0.70 -1.11 19.18
N ASP A 140 -0.91 0.12 19.68
CA ASP A 140 -1.92 0.45 20.66
C ASP A 140 -2.58 1.79 20.29
N PRO A 141 -3.90 1.84 20.08
CA PRO A 141 -4.63 3.08 19.81
C PRO A 141 -4.84 3.93 21.07
N GLY A 142 -4.53 3.42 22.27
CA GLY A 142 -4.83 4.10 23.51
C GLY A 142 -6.33 4.35 23.71
N ARG A 143 -6.65 5.35 24.52
CA ARG A 143 -8.04 5.80 24.79
C ARG A 143 -8.59 6.78 23.75
N ALA A 144 -7.72 7.32 22.89
CA ALA A 144 -8.02 8.45 22.01
C ALA A 144 -8.53 8.04 20.60
N VAL A 145 -9.18 6.88 20.45
CA VAL A 145 -9.65 6.36 19.15
C VAL A 145 -10.43 7.42 18.35
N ARG A 146 -11.33 8.17 19.02
CA ARG A 146 -12.13 9.22 18.38
C ARG A 146 -11.25 10.39 17.91
N ALA A 147 -10.32 10.84 18.75
CA ALA A 147 -9.40 11.94 18.42
C ALA A 147 -8.48 11.55 17.24
N ILE A 148 -7.96 10.33 17.23
CA ILE A 148 -7.15 9.81 16.12
C ILE A 148 -7.94 9.91 14.80
N ARG A 149 -9.19 9.46 14.77
CA ARG A 149 -10.03 9.51 13.57
C ARG A 149 -10.35 10.94 13.13
N GLN A 150 -10.60 11.84 14.08
CA GLN A 150 -10.82 13.26 13.78
C GLN A 150 -9.57 13.92 13.18
N ILE A 151 -8.38 13.62 13.72
CA ILE A 151 -7.11 14.11 13.18
C ILE A 151 -6.90 13.62 11.75
N LEU A 152 -7.12 12.32 11.49
CA LEU A 152 -6.99 11.76 10.15
C LEU A 152 -7.98 12.38 9.16
N ALA A 153 -9.24 12.54 9.56
CA ALA A 153 -10.28 13.12 8.71
C ALA A 153 -10.05 14.61 8.42
N ALA A 154 -9.44 15.34 9.36
CA ALA A 154 -9.12 16.77 9.22
C ALA A 154 -7.76 17.01 8.53
N GLU A 155 -7.00 15.96 8.19
CA GLU A 155 -5.72 16.12 7.50
C GLU A 155 -5.96 16.40 6.01
N PRO A 156 -5.59 17.59 5.50
CA PRO A 156 -5.77 17.95 4.10
C PRO A 156 -4.68 17.31 3.23
N ALA A 157 -4.36 16.04 3.50
CA ALA A 157 -3.28 15.34 2.82
C ALA A 157 -3.48 15.36 1.31
N THR A 158 -2.52 15.93 0.61
CA THR A 158 -2.35 15.74 -0.82
C THR A 158 -0.87 15.47 -1.07
N CYS A 159 -0.59 14.33 -1.68
CA CYS A 159 0.78 13.92 -2.00
C CYS A 159 1.10 14.14 -3.48
N GLY A 160 0.17 14.75 -4.23
CA GLY A 160 0.33 14.97 -5.67
C GLY A 160 -0.13 13.77 -6.49
N ARG A 161 0.35 13.74 -7.74
CA ARG A 161 0.02 12.71 -8.73
C ARG A 161 1.28 12.07 -9.26
N MET A 162 1.16 10.80 -9.66
CA MET A 162 2.22 10.07 -10.33
C MET A 162 1.63 9.19 -11.42
N THR A 163 2.41 8.88 -12.44
CA THR A 163 2.02 7.94 -13.48
C THR A 163 2.28 6.50 -13.00
N VAL A 164 1.24 5.67 -12.99
CA VAL A 164 1.36 4.23 -12.80
C VAL A 164 1.47 3.57 -14.17
N SER A 165 2.67 3.12 -14.54
CA SER A 165 2.96 2.44 -15.81
C SER A 165 3.38 0.98 -15.62
N ALA A 166 3.49 0.53 -14.38
CA ALA A 166 3.82 -0.85 -14.05
C ALA A 166 3.45 -1.20 -12.62
N LEU A 167 3.24 -2.49 -12.36
CA LEU A 167 3.27 -3.08 -11.04
C LEU A 167 4.63 -3.75 -10.82
N THR A 168 5.03 -3.91 -9.55
CA THR A 168 6.29 -4.58 -9.20
C THR A 168 6.02 -5.76 -8.28
N LEU A 169 6.56 -6.92 -8.62
CA LEU A 169 6.63 -8.09 -7.73
C LEU A 169 7.80 -7.90 -6.78
N PHE A 170 7.51 -7.91 -5.49
CA PHE A 170 8.51 -7.75 -4.43
C PHE A 170 8.69 -9.01 -3.62
N ARG A 171 9.93 -9.26 -3.22
CA ARG A 171 10.27 -10.16 -2.12
C ARG A 171 10.38 -9.36 -0.83
N SER A 172 9.65 -9.79 0.20
CA SER A 172 9.77 -9.24 1.55
C SER A 172 10.73 -10.08 2.36
N ARG A 173 11.84 -9.51 2.79
CA ARG A 173 12.79 -10.11 3.73
C ARG A 173 12.58 -9.49 5.11
N LEU A 174 12.28 -10.31 6.09
CA LEU A 174 12.19 -9.85 7.48
C LEU A 174 13.60 -9.76 8.08
N SER A 175 13.88 -8.67 8.75
CA SER A 175 15.10 -8.46 9.52
C SER A 175 14.76 -7.87 10.90
N PRO A 176 15.70 -7.90 11.88
CA PRO A 176 15.52 -7.22 13.17
C PRO A 176 15.18 -5.73 13.02
N HIS A 177 15.63 -5.10 11.94
CA HIS A 177 15.38 -3.69 11.61
C HIS A 177 14.08 -3.47 10.81
N GLY A 178 13.29 -4.52 10.62
CA GLY A 178 12.03 -4.52 9.88
C GLY A 178 12.11 -5.17 8.50
N ALA A 179 11.00 -5.15 7.76
CA ALA A 179 10.94 -5.74 6.42
C ALA A 179 11.76 -4.90 5.43
N ALA A 180 12.60 -5.55 4.63
CA ALA A 180 13.21 -5.00 3.43
C ALA A 180 12.47 -5.53 2.20
N TYR A 181 12.25 -4.69 1.20
CA TYR A 181 11.57 -5.07 -0.03
C TYR A 181 12.56 -5.05 -1.19
N GLU A 182 12.65 -6.17 -1.88
CA GLU A 182 13.51 -6.37 -3.03
C GLU A 182 12.64 -6.54 -4.27
N PRO A 183 12.75 -5.66 -5.28
CA PRO A 183 12.03 -5.82 -6.53
C PRO A 183 12.59 -7.04 -7.28
N LEU A 184 11.72 -7.96 -7.66
CA LEU A 184 12.07 -9.16 -8.41
C LEU A 184 11.71 -9.03 -9.89
N HIS A 185 10.55 -8.43 -10.17
CA HIS A 185 10.04 -8.35 -11.53
C HIS A 185 9.11 -7.15 -11.69
N ARG A 186 9.24 -6.44 -12.81
CA ARG A 186 8.33 -5.34 -13.16
C ARG A 186 7.35 -5.82 -14.22
N VAL A 187 6.06 -5.63 -13.94
CA VAL A 187 4.93 -6.01 -14.80
C VAL A 187 4.42 -4.74 -15.47
N PRO A 188 4.74 -4.48 -16.73
CA PRO A 188 4.28 -3.26 -17.41
C PRO A 188 2.75 -3.24 -17.54
N LEU A 189 2.18 -2.03 -17.56
CA LEU A 189 0.84 -1.77 -18.08
C LEU A 189 0.94 -1.50 -19.60
N ALA A 190 -0.14 -1.81 -20.36
CA ALA A 190 -0.14 -1.70 -21.83
C ALA A 190 -0.27 -0.25 -22.30
#